data_cb287e5af7ee0d6747d380434bf24f65
#
_entry.id   cb287e5af7ee0d6747d380434bf24f65
#
_cell.length_a   1.000
_cell.length_b   1.000
_cell.length_c   1.000
_cell.angle_alpha   90.00
_cell.angle_beta   90.00
_cell.angle_gamma   90.00
#
_symmetry.space_group_name_H-M   'P 1'
#
loop_
_entity.id
_entity.type
_entity.pdbx_description
1 polymer ?
#
loop_
_entity_poly.entity_id
_entity_poly.type
_entity_poly.pdbx_seq_one_letter_code
_entity_poly.pdbx_strand_id
1 'polypeptide(L)'
;MCIRDRTYNRDLQEDKEPLFDSIDTVKLALDVNAEMIAAMTVNTARAREAASDPMLLATDLADYLVRRGVPFRKAHELVGKAVAMSISTGTPLNKLSDEQFASISNAYGTDARDVFELTKAFAQRTNPGAPNSDNTRRRIAYWEGILSK
;
A
#
# COMPACT_ATOMS: atom_id res chain seq x y z
N MET A 1 48.96 -8.82 -12.66
CA MET A 1 49.76 -8.32 -11.54
C MET A 1 48.90 -7.31 -10.81
N CYS A 2 48.36 -7.67 -9.67
CA CYS A 2 47.41 -6.80 -8.94
C CYS A 2 48.17 -5.63 -8.31
N ILE A 3 47.76 -4.41 -8.61
CA ILE A 3 48.30 -3.15 -8.07
C ILE A 3 48.23 -3.11 -6.52
N ARG A 4 47.40 -3.98 -5.94
CA ARG A 4 47.19 -4.11 -4.48
C ARG A 4 48.43 -4.55 -3.68
N ASP A 5 49.39 -5.17 -4.31
CA ASP A 5 50.55 -5.75 -3.61
C ASP A 5 51.73 -4.79 -3.45
N ARG A 6 51.52 -3.52 -3.77
CA ARG A 6 52.55 -2.48 -3.62
C ARG A 6 52.26 -1.61 -2.40
N THR A 7 53.29 -1.31 -1.65
CA THR A 7 53.27 -0.51 -0.41
C THR A 7 52.62 0.87 -0.54
N TYR A 8 52.40 1.38 -1.74
CA TYR A 8 51.72 2.64 -2.01
C TYR A 8 50.32 2.36 -2.62
N ASN A 9 49.35 2.14 -1.74
CA ASN A 9 47.97 1.82 -2.12
C ASN A 9 47.20 3.10 -2.51
N ARG A 10 47.58 3.75 -3.60
CA ARG A 10 46.94 4.99 -4.07
C ARG A 10 45.49 4.78 -4.46
N ASP A 11 45.14 3.62 -4.97
CA ASP A 11 43.79 3.18 -5.27
C ASP A 11 42.87 3.21 -4.03
N LEU A 12 43.39 2.97 -2.83
CA LEU A 12 42.66 3.08 -1.57
C LEU A 12 42.43 4.53 -1.11
N GLN A 13 43.15 5.48 -1.68
CA GLN A 13 42.94 6.91 -1.40
C GLN A 13 41.81 7.49 -2.25
N GLU A 14 41.67 6.96 -3.47
CA GLU A 14 40.59 7.40 -4.39
C GLU A 14 39.20 6.89 -3.97
N ASP A 15 39.12 5.89 -3.10
CA ASP A 15 37.83 5.39 -2.54
C ASP A 15 37.14 6.41 -1.65
N LYS A 16 37.86 7.36 -1.09
CA LYS A 16 37.33 8.30 -0.09
C LYS A 16 36.55 9.45 -0.69
N GLU A 17 36.96 9.96 -1.83
CA GLU A 17 36.28 11.08 -2.50
C GLU A 17 34.83 10.70 -2.87
N PRO A 18 34.55 9.57 -3.56
CA PRO A 18 33.18 9.17 -3.85
C PRO A 18 32.35 8.88 -2.60
N LEU A 19 33.00 8.41 -1.53
CA LEU A 19 32.31 8.19 -0.25
C LEU A 19 31.88 9.52 0.38
N PHE A 20 32.77 10.49 0.44
CA PHE A 20 32.46 11.80 1.02
C PHE A 20 31.42 12.56 0.19
N ASP A 21 31.54 12.55 -1.13
CA ASP A 21 30.55 13.11 -2.04
C ASP A 21 29.17 12.47 -1.86
N SER A 22 29.13 11.14 -1.71
CA SER A 22 27.89 10.41 -1.42
C SER A 22 27.29 10.81 -0.08
N ILE A 23 28.10 10.98 0.97
CA ILE A 23 27.66 11.43 2.29
C ILE A 23 27.07 12.83 2.21
N ASP A 24 27.75 13.74 1.55
CA ASP A 24 27.30 15.14 1.44
C ASP A 24 26.01 15.23 0.60
N THR A 25 25.92 14.48 -0.48
CA THR A 25 24.70 14.36 -1.30
C THR A 25 23.52 13.82 -0.47
N VAL A 26 23.73 12.77 0.32
CA VAL A 26 22.68 12.18 1.16
C VAL A 26 22.24 13.18 2.25
N LYS A 27 23.18 13.88 2.90
CA LYS A 27 22.84 14.90 3.91
C LYS A 27 21.98 16.00 3.29
N LEU A 28 22.40 16.57 2.17
CA LEU A 28 21.64 17.59 1.47
C LEU A 28 20.25 17.09 1.07
N ALA A 29 20.16 15.87 0.55
CA ALA A 29 18.90 15.26 0.18
C ALA A 29 17.96 15.09 1.40
N LEU A 30 18.49 14.71 2.57
CA LEU A 30 17.71 14.58 3.81
C LEU A 30 17.21 15.95 4.29
N ASP A 31 18.03 16.99 4.25
CA ASP A 31 17.64 18.35 4.65
C ASP A 31 16.52 18.88 3.75
N VAL A 32 16.67 18.75 2.43
CA VAL A 32 15.64 19.17 1.46
C VAL A 32 14.35 18.36 1.65
N ASN A 33 14.44 17.03 1.86
CA ASN A 33 13.25 16.22 2.12
C ASN A 33 12.54 16.61 3.41
N ALA A 34 13.28 16.96 4.46
CA ALA A 34 12.69 17.40 5.73
C ALA A 34 11.87 18.69 5.53
N GLU A 35 12.41 19.68 4.82
CA GLU A 35 11.69 20.91 4.48
C GLU A 35 10.47 20.66 3.58
N MET A 36 10.61 19.79 2.58
CA MET A 36 9.50 19.41 1.70
C MET A 36 8.35 18.75 2.49
N ILE A 37 8.67 17.83 3.41
CA ILE A 37 7.65 17.18 4.25
C ILE A 37 6.98 18.19 5.18
N ALA A 38 7.75 19.09 5.79
CA ALA A 38 7.22 20.13 6.67
C ALA A 38 6.27 21.11 5.96
N ALA A 39 6.55 21.42 4.69
CA ALA A 39 5.73 22.29 3.87
C ALA A 39 4.58 21.60 3.14
N MET A 40 4.52 20.26 3.19
CA MET A 40 3.55 19.47 2.45
C MET A 40 2.13 19.65 3.01
N THR A 41 1.18 19.94 2.12
CA THR A 41 -0.24 19.93 2.44
C THR A 41 -0.92 18.75 1.76
N VAL A 42 -1.70 17.97 2.54
CA VAL A 42 -2.43 16.80 2.02
C VAL A 42 -3.83 17.21 1.61
N ASN A 43 -4.17 17.05 0.34
CA ASN A 43 -5.55 17.18 -0.11
C ASN A 43 -6.35 15.91 0.24
N THR A 44 -6.93 15.91 1.44
CA THR A 44 -7.64 14.75 1.99
C THR A 44 -8.88 14.38 1.17
N ALA A 45 -9.57 15.35 0.57
CA ALA A 45 -10.74 15.10 -0.28
C ALA A 45 -10.33 14.33 -1.54
N ARG A 46 -9.30 14.79 -2.22
CA ARG A 46 -8.76 14.13 -3.42
C ARG A 46 -8.18 12.75 -3.11
N ALA A 47 -7.47 12.61 -1.99
CA ALA A 47 -6.94 11.31 -1.55
C ALA A 47 -8.06 10.32 -1.26
N ARG A 48 -9.13 10.76 -0.59
CA ARG A 48 -10.31 9.91 -0.32
C ARG A 48 -11.01 9.52 -1.61
N GLU A 49 -11.23 10.45 -2.54
CA GLU A 49 -11.81 10.19 -3.85
C GLU A 49 -11.02 9.11 -4.60
N ALA A 50 -9.70 9.28 -4.71
CA ALA A 50 -8.83 8.33 -5.38
C ALA A 50 -8.84 6.93 -4.71
N ALA A 51 -8.86 6.88 -3.38
CA ALA A 51 -8.92 5.61 -2.64
C ALA A 51 -10.30 4.93 -2.71
N SER A 52 -11.34 5.64 -3.12
CA SER A 52 -12.72 5.11 -3.19
C SER A 52 -13.03 4.38 -4.50
N ASP A 53 -12.07 4.26 -5.41
CA ASP A 53 -12.25 3.46 -6.62
C ASP A 53 -12.48 1.99 -6.23
N PRO A 54 -13.67 1.41 -6.53
CA PRO A 54 -13.99 0.05 -6.14
C PRO A 54 -13.11 -1.00 -6.79
N MET A 55 -12.42 -0.68 -7.89
CA MET A 55 -11.47 -1.60 -8.53
C MET A 55 -10.22 -1.82 -7.68
N LEU A 56 -9.81 -0.84 -6.87
CA LEU A 56 -8.70 -0.99 -5.92
C LEU A 56 -9.00 -1.98 -4.80
N LEU A 57 -10.29 -2.18 -4.50
CA LEU A 57 -10.77 -3.09 -3.45
C LEU A 57 -11.22 -4.45 -3.99
N ALA A 58 -10.98 -4.73 -5.28
CA ALA A 58 -11.32 -6.03 -5.86
C ALA A 58 -10.58 -7.20 -5.18
N THR A 59 -9.34 -6.97 -4.71
CA THR A 59 -8.60 -7.98 -3.95
C THR A 59 -9.19 -8.23 -2.55
N ASP A 60 -9.71 -7.20 -1.89
CA ASP A 60 -10.42 -7.34 -0.62
C ASP A 60 -11.70 -8.19 -0.77
N LEU A 61 -12.34 -8.12 -1.95
CA LEU A 61 -13.48 -8.98 -2.27
C LEU A 61 -13.04 -10.45 -2.43
N ALA A 62 -11.83 -10.73 -2.93
CA ALA A 62 -11.28 -12.08 -2.96
C ALA A 62 -11.00 -12.59 -1.53
N ASP A 63 -10.41 -11.75 -0.68
CA ASP A 63 -10.17 -12.09 0.73
C ASP A 63 -11.47 -12.33 1.49
N TYR A 64 -12.53 -11.59 1.18
CA TYR A 64 -13.87 -11.83 1.72
C TYR A 64 -14.35 -13.25 1.40
N LEU A 65 -14.23 -13.69 0.15
CA LEU A 65 -14.62 -15.04 -0.26
C LEU A 65 -13.74 -16.12 0.41
N VAL A 66 -12.44 -15.84 0.56
CA VAL A 66 -11.52 -16.78 1.25
C VAL A 66 -11.93 -16.96 2.72
N ARG A 67 -12.28 -15.86 3.41
CA ARG A 67 -12.79 -15.95 4.80
C ARG A 67 -14.08 -16.77 4.91
N ARG A 68 -14.85 -16.87 3.83
CA ARG A 68 -16.04 -17.74 3.73
C ARG A 68 -15.75 -19.17 3.26
N GLY A 69 -14.46 -19.55 3.22
CA GLY A 69 -14.01 -20.91 2.91
C GLY A 69 -13.80 -21.20 1.42
N VAL A 70 -13.88 -20.20 0.55
CA VAL A 70 -13.58 -20.38 -0.88
C VAL A 70 -12.07 -20.44 -1.07
N PRO A 71 -11.49 -21.46 -1.74
CA PRO A 71 -10.07 -21.50 -2.03
C PRO A 71 -9.62 -20.24 -2.82
N PHE A 72 -8.46 -19.68 -2.49
CA PHE A 72 -7.98 -18.41 -3.04
C PHE A 72 -8.04 -18.33 -4.58
N ARG A 73 -7.57 -19.39 -5.26
CA ARG A 73 -7.61 -19.42 -6.74
C ARG A 73 -9.03 -19.32 -7.27
N LYS A 74 -10.00 -19.95 -6.61
CA LYS A 74 -11.42 -19.89 -6.98
C LYS A 74 -12.01 -18.52 -6.64
N ALA A 75 -11.67 -17.95 -5.49
CA ALA A 75 -12.09 -16.62 -5.10
C ALA A 75 -11.62 -15.58 -6.13
N HIS A 76 -10.36 -15.65 -6.55
CA HIS A 76 -9.80 -14.76 -7.58
C HIS A 76 -10.55 -14.90 -8.93
N GLU A 77 -10.88 -16.13 -9.36
CA GLU A 77 -11.70 -16.35 -10.56
C GLU A 77 -13.09 -15.70 -10.45
N LEU A 78 -13.75 -15.87 -9.30
CA LEU A 78 -15.08 -15.30 -9.04
C LEU A 78 -15.06 -13.77 -9.04
N VAL A 79 -14.04 -13.17 -8.43
CA VAL A 79 -13.85 -11.71 -8.47
C VAL A 79 -13.58 -11.24 -9.91
N GLY A 80 -12.78 -11.98 -10.68
CA GLY A 80 -12.58 -11.68 -12.11
C GLY A 80 -13.89 -11.65 -12.89
N LYS A 81 -14.83 -12.55 -12.59
CA LYS A 81 -16.18 -12.53 -13.20
C LYS A 81 -16.99 -11.31 -12.77
N ALA A 82 -16.91 -10.91 -11.50
CA ALA A 82 -17.58 -9.71 -11.00
C ALA A 82 -17.02 -8.44 -11.67
N VAL A 83 -15.71 -8.35 -11.81
CA VAL A 83 -15.05 -7.25 -12.54
C VAL A 83 -15.48 -7.23 -14.02
N ALA A 84 -15.49 -8.38 -14.69
CA ALA A 84 -15.95 -8.48 -16.08
C ALA A 84 -17.40 -8.05 -16.24
N MET A 85 -18.27 -8.44 -15.31
CA MET A 85 -19.68 -8.01 -15.28
C MET A 85 -19.78 -6.49 -15.07
N SER A 86 -19.04 -5.94 -14.13
CA SER A 86 -18.97 -4.49 -13.87
C SER A 86 -18.60 -3.71 -15.14
N ILE A 87 -17.58 -4.17 -15.85
CA ILE A 87 -17.13 -3.53 -17.10
C ILE A 87 -18.19 -3.67 -18.19
N SER A 88 -18.74 -4.87 -18.40
CA SER A 88 -19.71 -5.13 -19.49
C SER A 88 -21.04 -4.41 -19.30
N THR A 89 -21.46 -4.21 -18.06
CA THR A 89 -22.72 -3.50 -17.72
C THR A 89 -22.52 -1.99 -17.52
N GLY A 90 -21.28 -1.51 -17.45
CA GLY A 90 -20.98 -0.12 -17.08
C GLY A 90 -21.35 0.21 -15.63
N THR A 91 -21.63 -0.80 -14.80
CA THR A 91 -22.03 -0.62 -13.40
C THR A 91 -20.79 -0.76 -12.51
N PRO A 92 -20.47 0.24 -11.68
CA PRO A 92 -19.32 0.14 -10.74
C PRO A 92 -19.42 -1.12 -9.87
N LEU A 93 -18.29 -1.76 -9.59
CA LEU A 93 -18.21 -3.04 -8.87
C LEU A 93 -18.93 -3.01 -7.52
N ASN A 94 -18.87 -1.89 -6.80
CA ASN A 94 -19.58 -1.67 -5.53
C ASN A 94 -21.09 -1.36 -5.68
N LYS A 95 -21.58 -1.22 -6.91
CA LYS A 95 -22.99 -0.97 -7.25
C LYS A 95 -23.68 -2.18 -7.86
N LEU A 96 -22.97 -3.27 -8.08
CA LEU A 96 -23.58 -4.53 -8.50
C LEU A 96 -24.63 -4.95 -7.47
N SER A 97 -25.78 -5.46 -7.94
CA SER A 97 -26.86 -5.92 -7.07
C SER A 97 -26.52 -7.27 -6.43
N ASP A 98 -27.26 -7.62 -5.37
CA ASP A 98 -27.08 -8.93 -4.71
C ASP A 98 -27.41 -10.09 -5.67
N GLU A 99 -28.37 -9.89 -6.58
CA GLU A 99 -28.72 -10.87 -7.62
C GLU A 99 -27.56 -11.04 -8.62
N GLN A 100 -26.88 -9.94 -8.99
CA GLN A 100 -25.72 -10.00 -9.87
C GLN A 100 -24.56 -10.75 -9.22
N PHE A 101 -24.25 -10.47 -7.95
CA PHE A 101 -23.28 -11.23 -7.20
C PHE A 101 -23.67 -12.71 -7.05
N ALA A 102 -24.92 -12.98 -6.71
CA ALA A 102 -25.46 -14.35 -6.55
C ALA A 102 -25.41 -15.15 -7.88
N SER A 103 -25.62 -14.48 -9.03
CA SER A 103 -25.49 -15.12 -10.35
C SER A 103 -24.07 -15.59 -10.66
N ILE A 104 -23.05 -14.96 -10.06
CA ILE A 104 -21.66 -15.36 -10.18
C ILE A 104 -21.35 -16.52 -9.22
N SER A 105 -21.77 -16.40 -7.96
CA SER A 105 -21.58 -17.44 -6.94
C SER A 105 -22.46 -17.19 -5.70
N ASN A 106 -23.03 -18.26 -5.18
CA ASN A 106 -23.74 -18.24 -3.89
C ASN A 106 -22.83 -17.98 -2.68
N ALA A 107 -21.50 -17.94 -2.90
CA ALA A 107 -20.55 -17.58 -1.85
C ALA A 107 -20.57 -16.07 -1.51
N TYR A 108 -21.08 -15.23 -2.40
CA TYR A 108 -21.32 -13.83 -2.09
C TYR A 108 -22.57 -13.71 -1.21
N GLY A 109 -22.40 -13.12 -0.03
CA GLY A 109 -23.52 -12.77 0.85
C GLY A 109 -24.00 -11.33 0.59
N THR A 110 -25.07 -10.94 1.23
CA THR A 110 -25.63 -9.58 1.16
C THR A 110 -24.67 -8.52 1.74
N ASP A 111 -23.70 -8.95 2.55
CA ASP A 111 -22.62 -8.15 3.15
C ASP A 111 -21.39 -7.99 2.23
N ALA A 112 -21.38 -8.61 1.05
CA ALA A 112 -20.22 -8.53 0.13
C ALA A 112 -19.87 -7.08 -0.26
N ARG A 113 -20.85 -6.21 -0.34
CA ARG A 113 -20.64 -4.77 -0.65
C ARG A 113 -19.98 -3.98 0.48
N ASP A 114 -19.99 -4.47 1.70
CA ASP A 114 -19.33 -3.84 2.86
C ASP A 114 -17.81 -3.76 2.67
N VAL A 115 -17.25 -4.64 1.86
CA VAL A 115 -15.82 -4.63 1.50
C VAL A 115 -15.40 -3.31 0.86
N PHE A 116 -16.30 -2.62 0.16
CA PHE A 116 -16.03 -1.37 -0.51
C PHE A 116 -16.10 -0.14 0.40
N GLU A 117 -16.42 -0.31 1.67
CA GLU A 117 -16.32 0.77 2.65
C GLU A 117 -14.87 0.93 3.12
N LEU A 118 -14.24 2.05 2.77
CA LEU A 118 -12.82 2.30 3.07
C LEU A 118 -12.48 2.12 4.55
N THR A 119 -13.34 2.55 5.45
CA THR A 119 -13.14 2.42 6.90
C THR A 119 -13.07 0.95 7.32
N LYS A 120 -13.96 0.12 6.79
CA LYS A 120 -13.96 -1.33 7.03
C LYS A 120 -12.76 -2.01 6.38
N ALA A 121 -12.45 -1.65 5.12
CA ALA A 121 -11.31 -2.18 4.40
C ALA A 121 -9.98 -1.91 5.13
N PHE A 122 -9.78 -0.70 5.64
CA PHE A 122 -8.58 -0.37 6.42
C PHE A 122 -8.57 -1.05 7.81
N ALA A 123 -9.72 -1.14 8.49
CA ALA A 123 -9.79 -1.79 9.80
C ALA A 123 -9.40 -3.29 9.76
N GLN A 124 -9.64 -3.95 8.64
CA GLN A 124 -9.28 -5.37 8.46
C GLN A 124 -7.78 -5.61 8.28
N ARG A 125 -6.98 -4.59 7.94
CA ARG A 125 -5.54 -4.69 7.74
C ARG A 125 -4.80 -4.56 9.06
N THR A 126 -4.71 -5.65 9.82
CA THR A 126 -4.16 -5.64 11.19
C THR A 126 -2.65 -5.92 11.28
N ASN A 127 -2.02 -6.34 10.19
CA ASN A 127 -0.60 -6.65 10.17
C ASN A 127 0.26 -5.42 10.53
N PRO A 128 1.41 -5.60 11.20
CA PRO A 128 2.33 -4.50 11.47
C PRO A 128 2.73 -3.77 10.16
N GLY A 129 2.60 -2.45 10.17
CA GLY A 129 2.89 -1.61 9.00
C GLY A 129 1.75 -1.46 8.01
N ALA A 130 0.65 -2.20 8.16
CA ALA A 130 -0.53 -2.01 7.33
C ALA A 130 -1.22 -0.66 7.61
N PRO A 131 -1.93 -0.07 6.61
CA PRO A 131 -2.57 1.24 6.72
C PRO A 131 -3.86 1.19 7.56
N ASN A 132 -3.76 0.69 8.78
CA ASN A 132 -4.82 0.67 9.78
C ASN A 132 -4.63 1.88 10.70
N SER A 133 -5.71 2.54 11.07
CA SER A 133 -5.68 3.75 11.92
C SER A 133 -4.96 3.52 13.25
N ASP A 134 -5.15 2.35 13.88
CA ASP A 134 -4.52 2.05 15.16
C ASP A 134 -3.02 1.75 15.00
N ASN A 135 -2.63 1.08 13.93
CA ASN A 135 -1.21 0.90 13.58
C ASN A 135 -0.55 2.25 13.34
N THR A 136 -1.20 3.13 12.59
CA THR A 136 -0.69 4.47 12.29
C THR A 136 -0.52 5.28 13.57
N ARG A 137 -1.54 5.34 14.45
CA ARG A 137 -1.44 6.05 15.75
C ARG A 137 -0.31 5.51 16.61
N ARG A 138 -0.16 4.19 16.71
CA ARG A 138 0.94 3.56 17.46
C ARG A 138 2.31 3.94 16.89
N ARG A 139 2.44 4.01 15.57
CA ARG A 139 3.70 4.42 14.93
C ARG A 139 4.00 5.90 15.13
N ILE A 140 2.99 6.76 15.07
CA ILE A 140 3.13 8.19 15.39
C ILE A 140 3.62 8.34 16.84
N ALA A 141 2.92 7.77 17.80
CA ALA A 141 3.31 7.85 19.22
C ALA A 141 4.73 7.30 19.50
N TYR A 142 5.11 6.23 18.81
CA TYR A 142 6.47 5.68 18.89
C TYR A 142 7.53 6.70 18.43
N TRP A 143 7.34 7.33 17.28
CA TRP A 143 8.30 8.29 16.76
C TRP A 143 8.31 9.60 17.55
N GLU A 144 7.15 10.08 18.00
CA GLU A 144 7.08 11.23 18.91
C GLU A 144 7.89 11.00 20.18
N GLY A 145 7.81 9.80 20.76
CA GLY A 145 8.60 9.44 21.95
C GLY A 145 10.11 9.32 21.68
N ILE A 146 10.54 9.07 20.46
CA ILE A 146 11.97 9.06 20.08
C ILE A 146 12.46 10.48 19.81
N LEU A 147 11.71 11.28 19.08
CA LEU A 147 12.11 12.61 18.62
C LEU A 147 12.01 13.67 19.73
N SER A 148 11.26 13.41 20.82
CA SER A 148 11.14 14.31 21.97
C SER A 148 12.28 14.17 22.98
N LYS A 149 13.25 13.29 22.74
CA LYS A 149 14.46 13.09 23.57
C LYS A 149 15.63 13.90 23.02
#